data_147c69031fa852f64cd092adf7ae3ae1
#
_entry.id   147c69031fa852f64cd092adf7ae3ae1
#
_cell.length_a   1.000
_cell.length_b   1.000
_cell.length_c   1.000
_cell.angle_alpha   90.00
_cell.angle_beta   90.00
_cell.angle_gamma   90.00
#
_symmetry.space_group_name_H-M   'P 1'
#
loop_
_entity.id
_entity.type
_entity.pdbx_description
1 polymer ?
#
loop_
_entity_poly.entity_id
_entity_poly.type
_entity_poly.pdbx_seq_one_letter_code
_entity_poly.pdbx_strand_id
1 'polypeptide(L)'
;DIRNNPGGLLDTVVGMLKYMLPDGLIVYTEDKQGNRKEYKGQDNDEFNLPLAVIVNGNSASASEIFAGAIQDYGKGTIIGTQTYGKGIVQTVKPLTDGSAIKFTIAKYFTPKGQDIHGKGVTPDMVVEYDTDADVDTQLDAAIKNVEAQIN
;
A
#
# COMPACT_ATOMS: atom_id res chain seq x y z
N ASP A 1 -8.40 -5.74 -5.52
CA ASP A 1 -8.27 -4.60 -6.44
C ASP A 1 -8.30 -3.30 -5.64
N ILE A 2 -7.21 -2.54 -5.70
CA ILE A 2 -7.07 -1.24 -5.05
C ILE A 2 -6.76 -0.12 -6.07
N ARG A 3 -7.08 -0.35 -7.33
CA ARG A 3 -7.05 0.72 -8.35
C ARG A 3 -8.03 1.83 -7.98
N ASN A 4 -7.65 3.08 -8.23
CA ASN A 4 -8.43 4.28 -7.92
C ASN A 4 -8.77 4.46 -6.43
N ASN A 5 -8.10 3.73 -5.54
CA ASN A 5 -8.28 3.88 -4.10
C ASN A 5 -7.26 4.89 -3.55
N PRO A 6 -7.69 6.09 -3.12
CA PRO A 6 -6.78 7.14 -2.65
C PRO A 6 -6.21 6.87 -1.24
N GLY A 7 -6.52 5.71 -0.67
CA GLY A 7 -6.13 5.33 0.68
C GLY A 7 -7.20 5.59 1.73
N GLY A 8 -6.77 5.66 2.98
CA GLY A 8 -7.63 5.83 4.14
C GLY A 8 -6.82 6.00 5.42
N LEU A 9 -7.33 5.47 6.52
CA LEU A 9 -6.69 5.56 7.83
C LEU A 9 -5.54 4.58 7.97
N LEU A 10 -4.42 5.04 8.54
CA LEU A 10 -3.25 4.23 8.81
C LEU A 10 -3.56 3.02 9.71
N ASP A 11 -4.27 3.25 10.80
CA ASP A 11 -4.59 2.17 11.74
C ASP A 11 -5.48 1.09 11.10
N THR A 12 -6.35 1.48 10.16
CA THR A 12 -7.21 0.54 9.43
C THR A 12 -6.39 -0.36 8.51
N VAL A 13 -5.48 0.19 7.69
CA VAL A 13 -4.64 -0.62 6.80
C VAL A 13 -3.68 -1.50 7.59
N VAL A 14 -3.14 -1.01 8.71
CA VAL A 14 -2.34 -1.84 9.63
C VAL A 14 -3.16 -2.99 10.18
N GLY A 15 -4.40 -2.72 10.61
CA GLY A 15 -5.34 -3.75 11.07
C GLY A 15 -5.58 -4.84 10.02
N MET A 16 -5.81 -4.47 8.76
CA MET A 16 -5.97 -5.43 7.65
C MET A 16 -4.71 -6.27 7.43
N LEU A 17 -3.55 -5.61 7.37
CA LEU A 17 -2.26 -6.29 7.11
C LEU A 17 -1.84 -7.23 8.22
N LYS A 18 -2.29 -7.02 9.46
CA LYS A 18 -2.09 -7.96 10.57
C LYS A 18 -2.68 -9.34 10.29
N TYR A 19 -3.79 -9.43 9.56
CA TYR A 19 -4.40 -10.72 9.17
C TYR A 19 -3.80 -11.33 7.90
N MET A 20 -2.96 -10.59 7.18
CA MET A 20 -2.44 -11.01 5.87
C MET A 20 -0.95 -11.33 5.88
N LEU A 21 -0.21 -10.73 6.81
CA LEU A 21 1.25 -10.85 6.88
C LEU A 21 1.67 -11.70 8.08
N PRO A 22 2.83 -12.36 8.00
CA PRO A 22 3.44 -12.98 9.16
C PRO A 22 3.79 -11.93 10.22
N ASP A 23 4.15 -12.39 11.43
CA ASP A 23 4.63 -11.52 12.48
C ASP A 23 5.82 -10.67 12.02
N GLY A 24 5.77 -9.39 12.35
CA GLY A 24 6.85 -8.48 11.98
C GLY A 24 6.42 -7.05 11.74
N LEU A 25 7.32 -6.27 11.16
CA LEU A 25 7.11 -4.86 10.85
C LEU A 25 6.19 -4.71 9.63
N ILE A 26 5.08 -3.98 9.78
CA ILE A 26 4.13 -3.71 8.71
C ILE A 26 4.45 -2.40 7.99
N VAL A 27 4.72 -1.36 8.75
CA VAL A 27 5.05 -0.02 8.27
C VAL A 27 5.71 0.74 9.41
N TYR A 28 6.55 1.70 9.11
CA TYR A 28 6.98 2.68 10.09
C TYR A 28 6.86 4.10 9.57
N THR A 29 6.70 5.03 10.50
CA THR A 29 6.74 6.46 10.22
C THR A 29 7.97 7.08 10.84
N GLU A 30 8.54 8.09 10.16
CA GLU A 30 9.68 8.84 10.65
C GLU A 30 9.40 10.34 10.50
N ASP A 31 9.57 11.09 11.57
CA ASP A 31 9.45 12.55 11.56
C ASP A 31 10.74 13.23 11.08
N LYS A 32 10.71 14.56 10.94
CA LYS A 32 11.88 15.33 10.48
C LYS A 32 13.06 15.34 11.46
N GLN A 33 12.86 14.90 12.70
CA GLN A 33 13.91 14.72 13.71
C GLN A 33 14.52 13.32 13.70
N GLY A 34 14.00 12.40 12.87
CA GLY A 34 14.42 11.00 12.81
C GLY A 34 13.73 10.10 13.86
N ASN A 35 12.73 10.61 14.58
CA ASN A 35 11.99 9.76 15.51
C ASN A 35 11.09 8.79 14.72
N ARG A 36 11.31 7.48 14.98
CA ARG A 36 10.63 6.40 14.30
C ARG A 36 9.52 5.79 15.16
N LYS A 37 8.34 5.61 14.56
CA LYS A 37 7.23 4.85 15.14
C LYS A 37 6.92 3.65 14.26
N GLU A 38 7.01 2.45 14.83
CA GLU A 38 6.79 1.18 14.17
C GLU A 38 5.39 0.64 14.43
N TYR A 39 4.80 0.01 13.40
CA TYR A 39 3.54 -0.72 13.45
C TYR A 39 3.83 -2.17 13.08
N LYS A 40 3.51 -3.09 14.00
CA LYS A 40 3.85 -4.53 13.87
C LYS A 40 2.60 -5.40 13.95
N GLY A 41 2.67 -6.54 13.27
CA GLY A 41 1.81 -7.68 13.46
C GLY A 41 2.41 -8.63 14.49
N GLN A 42 1.56 -9.28 15.28
CA GLN A 42 1.94 -10.29 16.28
C GLN A 42 0.81 -11.29 16.45
N ASP A 43 1.16 -12.55 16.68
CA ASP A 43 0.25 -13.65 17.02
C ASP A 43 -0.91 -13.83 16.03
N ASN A 44 -0.62 -13.72 14.73
CA ASN A 44 -1.63 -13.80 13.69
C ASN A 44 -1.63 -15.15 12.96
N ASP A 45 -2.82 -15.65 12.69
CA ASP A 45 -3.01 -16.70 11.68
C ASP A 45 -2.76 -16.09 10.31
N GLU A 46 -1.64 -16.41 9.73
CA GLU A 46 -1.21 -15.88 8.43
C GLU A 46 -2.15 -16.31 7.31
N PHE A 47 -2.59 -15.36 6.50
CA PHE A 47 -3.32 -15.65 5.26
C PHE A 47 -2.41 -16.37 4.26
N ASN A 48 -2.69 -17.65 3.97
CA ASN A 48 -1.83 -18.52 3.15
C ASN A 48 -2.43 -18.90 1.79
N LEU A 49 -3.31 -18.07 1.23
CA LEU A 49 -3.81 -18.26 -0.12
C LEU A 49 -3.00 -17.42 -1.13
N PRO A 50 -2.91 -17.87 -2.39
CA PRO A 50 -2.34 -17.05 -3.46
C PRO A 50 -3.00 -15.68 -3.55
N LEU A 51 -2.20 -14.64 -3.76
CA LEU A 51 -2.66 -13.26 -3.74
C LEU A 51 -2.05 -12.45 -4.89
N ALA A 52 -2.90 -11.73 -5.60
CA ALA A 52 -2.50 -10.65 -6.49
C ALA A 52 -3.15 -9.34 -6.05
N VAL A 53 -2.43 -8.25 -6.12
CA VAL A 53 -2.91 -6.90 -5.78
C VAL A 53 -2.83 -6.02 -7.01
N ILE A 54 -3.98 -5.53 -7.49
CA ILE A 54 -4.06 -4.68 -8.68
C ILE A 54 -3.97 -3.21 -8.25
N VAL A 55 -3.05 -2.47 -8.85
CA VAL A 55 -2.76 -1.06 -8.53
C VAL A 55 -2.72 -0.20 -9.79
N ASN A 56 -2.94 1.10 -9.64
CA ASN A 56 -2.72 2.10 -10.69
C ASN A 56 -2.26 3.45 -10.12
N GLY A 57 -2.06 4.44 -10.99
CA GLY A 57 -1.60 5.77 -10.63
C GLY A 57 -2.50 6.56 -9.65
N ASN A 58 -3.72 6.07 -9.39
CA ASN A 58 -4.62 6.64 -8.39
C ASN A 58 -4.65 5.84 -7.07
N SER A 59 -3.91 4.73 -6.98
CA SER A 59 -3.67 4.02 -5.73
C SER A 59 -2.69 4.83 -4.88
N ALA A 60 -3.14 5.33 -3.71
CA ALA A 60 -2.35 6.30 -2.94
C ALA A 60 -2.40 6.05 -1.43
N SER A 61 -1.39 6.55 -0.69
CA SER A 61 -1.39 6.58 0.79
C SER A 61 -1.54 5.19 1.42
N ALA A 62 -2.62 4.90 2.18
CA ALA A 62 -2.85 3.59 2.79
C ALA A 62 -2.86 2.45 1.78
N SER A 63 -3.31 2.69 0.54
CA SER A 63 -3.23 1.70 -0.55
C SER A 63 -1.79 1.36 -0.91
N GLU A 64 -0.88 2.33 -0.83
CA GLU A 64 0.54 2.12 -1.09
C GLU A 64 1.25 1.42 0.09
N ILE A 65 0.81 1.69 1.32
CA ILE A 65 1.24 0.92 2.50
C ILE A 65 0.85 -0.54 2.33
N PHE A 66 -0.40 -0.79 1.90
CA PHE A 66 -0.90 -2.14 1.65
C PHE A 66 -0.07 -2.86 0.59
N ALA A 67 0.04 -2.26 -0.60
CA ALA A 67 0.79 -2.85 -1.71
C ALA A 67 2.27 -3.06 -1.37
N GLY A 68 2.94 -2.05 -0.80
CA GLY A 68 4.35 -2.11 -0.45
C GLY A 68 4.66 -3.15 0.64
N ALA A 69 3.77 -3.31 1.63
CA ALA A 69 3.95 -4.34 2.66
C ALA A 69 3.76 -5.76 2.09
N ILE A 70 2.74 -5.99 1.26
CA ILE A 70 2.53 -7.28 0.56
C ILE A 70 3.74 -7.61 -0.31
N GLN A 71 4.25 -6.63 -1.07
CA GLN A 71 5.43 -6.78 -1.93
C GLN A 71 6.69 -7.11 -1.13
N ASP A 72 6.97 -6.36 -0.08
CA ASP A 72 8.16 -6.54 0.75
C ASP A 72 8.22 -7.91 1.42
N TYR A 73 7.09 -8.45 1.82
CA TYR A 73 6.99 -9.81 2.36
C TYR A 73 6.95 -10.90 1.28
N GLY A 74 6.79 -10.55 0.01
CA GLY A 74 6.57 -11.53 -1.06
C GLY A 74 5.28 -12.31 -0.89
N LYS A 75 4.28 -11.70 -0.22
CA LYS A 75 3.01 -12.36 0.13
C LYS A 75 2.04 -12.44 -1.04
N GLY A 76 2.24 -11.60 -2.04
CA GLY A 76 1.44 -11.56 -3.26
C GLY A 76 2.16 -10.77 -4.35
N THR A 77 1.67 -10.88 -5.57
CA THR A 77 2.19 -10.18 -6.75
C THR A 77 1.47 -8.85 -6.92
N ILE A 78 2.20 -7.75 -7.00
CA ILE A 78 1.66 -6.43 -7.31
C ILE A 78 1.59 -6.27 -8.83
N ILE A 79 0.40 -6.03 -9.37
CA ILE A 79 0.12 -6.00 -10.81
C ILE A 79 -0.53 -4.68 -11.20
N GLY A 80 -0.17 -4.12 -12.33
CA GLY A 80 -0.76 -2.89 -12.87
C GLY A 80 0.27 -1.84 -13.21
N THR A 81 0.02 -0.57 -12.84
CA THR A 81 0.92 0.54 -13.12
C THR A 81 1.43 1.20 -11.85
N GLN A 82 2.49 2.02 -11.97
CA GLN A 82 3.09 2.77 -10.88
C GLN A 82 2.04 3.48 -10.03
N THR A 83 2.13 3.36 -8.69
CA THR A 83 1.21 4.04 -7.79
C THR A 83 1.53 5.53 -7.63
N TYR A 84 0.68 6.28 -6.93
CA TYR A 84 0.70 7.74 -6.87
C TYR A 84 1.97 8.33 -6.23
N GLY A 85 2.49 7.72 -5.16
CA GLY A 85 3.64 8.25 -4.44
C GLY A 85 3.31 9.19 -3.28
N LYS A 86 2.23 8.94 -2.52
CA LYS A 86 1.88 9.73 -1.34
C LYS A 86 2.38 9.07 -0.05
N GLY A 87 3.69 9.16 0.19
CA GLY A 87 4.37 8.59 1.37
C GLY A 87 4.46 9.51 2.58
N ILE A 88 3.41 10.32 2.88
CA ILE A 88 3.42 11.30 3.97
C ILE A 88 2.22 11.15 4.91
N VAL A 89 2.46 11.39 6.20
CA VAL A 89 1.44 11.50 7.24
C VAL A 89 1.13 12.98 7.46
N GLN A 90 -0.14 13.35 7.36
CA GLN A 90 -0.60 14.72 7.58
C GLN A 90 -1.55 14.78 8.76
N THR A 91 -1.50 15.89 9.49
CA THR A 91 -2.46 16.20 10.55
C THR A 91 -3.19 17.51 10.24
N VAL A 92 -4.39 17.64 10.79
CA VAL A 92 -5.19 18.86 10.73
C VAL A 92 -5.30 19.43 12.14
N LYS A 93 -4.83 20.65 12.33
CA LYS A 93 -4.91 21.36 13.61
C LYS A 93 -5.93 22.49 13.51
N PRO A 94 -7.07 22.41 14.24
CA PRO A 94 -8.02 23.51 14.31
C PRO A 94 -7.40 24.75 14.97
N LEU A 95 -7.81 25.93 14.51
CA LEU A 95 -7.45 27.23 15.08
C LEU A 95 -8.65 27.84 15.84
N THR A 96 -8.38 28.83 16.66
CA THR A 96 -9.39 29.45 17.52
C THR A 96 -10.44 30.25 16.76
N ASP A 97 -10.17 30.68 15.55
CA ASP A 97 -11.07 31.41 14.65
C ASP A 97 -11.98 30.50 13.80
N GLY A 98 -11.92 29.17 14.02
CA GLY A 98 -12.69 28.17 13.28
C GLY A 98 -12.02 27.70 11.98
N SER A 99 -10.89 28.27 11.59
CA SER A 99 -10.06 27.76 10.50
C SER A 99 -9.21 26.56 10.95
N ALA A 100 -8.48 25.93 10.01
CA ALA A 100 -7.59 24.84 10.35
C ALA A 100 -6.32 24.85 9.46
N ILE A 101 -5.23 24.35 10.00
CA ILE A 101 -3.98 24.13 9.27
C ILE A 101 -3.77 22.63 9.05
N LYS A 102 -3.54 22.22 7.80
CA LYS A 102 -3.12 20.86 7.43
C LYS A 102 -1.65 20.88 7.09
N PHE A 103 -0.86 20.05 7.77
CA PHE A 103 0.59 19.98 7.54
C PHE A 103 1.12 18.57 7.69
N THR A 104 2.26 18.31 7.05
CA THR A 104 2.96 17.02 7.12
C THR A 104 3.74 16.92 8.43
N ILE A 105 3.60 15.79 9.11
CA ILE A 105 4.26 15.51 10.39
C ILE A 105 5.30 14.39 10.30
N ALA A 106 5.16 13.47 9.34
CA ALA A 106 6.08 12.35 9.14
C ALA A 106 6.01 11.83 7.70
N LYS A 107 7.01 11.06 7.31
CA LYS A 107 6.95 10.14 6.17
C LYS A 107 6.66 8.73 6.67
N TYR A 108 6.13 7.86 5.80
CA TYR A 108 6.06 6.44 6.08
C TYR A 108 6.90 5.63 5.07
N PHE A 109 7.36 4.49 5.55
CA PHE A 109 8.25 3.59 4.84
C PHE A 109 7.70 2.18 4.91
N THR A 110 7.95 1.39 3.86
CA THR A 110 7.60 -0.03 3.83
C THR A 110 8.42 -0.83 4.87
N PRO A 111 8.08 -2.09 5.14
CA PRO A 111 8.87 -2.94 6.05
C PRO A 111 10.36 -2.99 5.73
N LYS A 112 10.73 -3.02 4.45
CA LYS A 112 12.14 -3.00 4.00
C LYS A 112 12.75 -1.60 3.89
N GLY A 113 12.01 -0.56 4.29
CA GLY A 113 12.53 0.81 4.35
C GLY A 113 12.45 1.59 3.04
N GLN A 114 11.59 1.21 2.12
CA GLN A 114 11.41 1.96 0.88
C GLN A 114 10.66 3.27 1.16
N ASP A 115 11.21 4.41 0.73
CA ASP A 115 10.53 5.71 0.73
C ASP A 115 9.59 5.78 -0.48
N ILE A 116 8.31 5.70 -0.23
CA ILE A 116 7.25 5.76 -1.25
C ILE A 116 7.01 7.20 -1.72
N HIS A 117 7.38 8.22 -0.92
CA HIS A 117 7.03 9.60 -1.22
C HIS A 117 7.69 10.09 -2.51
N GLY A 118 6.85 10.57 -3.45
CA GLY A 118 7.26 11.02 -4.78
C GLY A 118 7.69 9.91 -5.75
N LYS A 119 7.64 8.64 -5.32
CA LYS A 119 8.06 7.48 -6.11
C LYS A 119 6.92 6.50 -6.36
N GLY A 120 6.10 6.24 -5.34
CA GLY A 120 5.10 5.18 -5.36
C GLY A 120 5.69 3.78 -5.20
N VAL A 121 4.82 2.80 -5.34
CA VAL A 121 5.16 1.37 -5.41
C VAL A 121 5.22 0.98 -6.88
N THR A 122 6.34 0.42 -7.31
CA THR A 122 6.49 -0.14 -8.65
C THR A 122 5.92 -1.55 -8.65
N PRO A 123 4.96 -1.88 -9.53
CA PRO A 123 4.43 -3.24 -9.62
C PRO A 123 5.50 -4.28 -9.95
N ASP A 124 5.32 -5.51 -9.45
CA ASP A 124 6.13 -6.66 -9.83
C ASP A 124 5.88 -7.07 -11.28
N MET A 125 4.62 -6.91 -11.73
CA MET A 125 4.20 -7.12 -13.10
C MET A 125 3.52 -5.86 -13.63
N VAL A 126 4.22 -5.15 -14.52
CA VAL A 126 3.67 -3.95 -15.18
C VAL A 126 2.68 -4.38 -16.26
N VAL A 127 1.44 -3.99 -16.10
CA VAL A 127 0.35 -4.23 -17.06
C VAL A 127 -0.42 -2.93 -17.25
N GLU A 128 -0.39 -2.38 -18.45
CA GLU A 128 -1.19 -1.22 -18.81
C GLU A 128 -2.67 -1.59 -18.93
N TYR A 129 -3.54 -0.65 -18.54
CA TYR A 129 -4.97 -0.80 -18.79
C TYR A 129 -5.25 -0.47 -20.25
N ASP A 130 -5.73 -1.45 -20.99
CA ASP A 130 -6.10 -1.26 -22.39
C ASP A 130 -7.60 -0.93 -22.47
N THR A 131 -7.93 0.30 -22.87
CA THR A 131 -9.31 0.76 -23.03
C THR A 131 -10.00 0.19 -24.26
N ASP A 132 -9.24 -0.33 -25.21
CA ASP A 132 -9.76 -0.86 -26.48
C ASP A 132 -9.94 -2.40 -26.42
N ALA A 133 -9.48 -3.03 -25.34
CA ALA A 133 -9.67 -4.46 -25.12
C ALA A 133 -11.10 -4.78 -24.64
N ASP A 134 -11.63 -5.90 -25.07
CA ASP A 134 -12.94 -6.42 -24.61
C ASP A 134 -12.96 -6.88 -23.15
N VAL A 135 -11.78 -6.96 -22.51
CA VAL A 135 -11.59 -7.43 -21.13
C VAL A 135 -10.71 -6.48 -20.35
N ASP A 136 -10.85 -6.46 -19.03
CA ASP A 136 -9.93 -5.77 -18.14
C ASP A 136 -8.57 -6.49 -18.13
N THR A 137 -7.60 -5.96 -18.87
CA THR A 137 -6.29 -6.57 -19.06
C THR A 137 -5.51 -6.76 -17.75
N GLN A 138 -5.66 -5.86 -16.79
CA GLN A 138 -5.00 -5.94 -15.49
C GLN A 138 -5.65 -7.00 -14.59
N LEU A 139 -6.97 -7.08 -14.58
CA LEU A 139 -7.71 -8.11 -13.84
C LEU A 139 -7.45 -9.50 -14.44
N ASP A 140 -7.44 -9.63 -15.75
CA ASP A 140 -7.12 -10.90 -16.45
C ASP A 140 -5.70 -11.37 -16.10
N ALA A 141 -4.72 -10.46 -16.08
CA ALA A 141 -3.36 -10.78 -15.66
C ALA A 141 -3.29 -11.23 -14.18
N ALA A 142 -4.06 -10.58 -13.29
CA ALA A 142 -4.12 -10.96 -11.89
C ALA A 142 -4.75 -12.34 -11.67
N ILE A 143 -5.83 -12.66 -12.38
CA ILE A 143 -6.47 -13.98 -12.34
C ILE A 143 -5.47 -15.05 -12.80
N LYS A 144 -4.84 -14.87 -13.95
CA LYS A 144 -3.82 -15.81 -14.48
C LYS A 144 -2.64 -15.99 -13.52
N ASN A 145 -2.20 -14.92 -12.86
CA ASN A 145 -1.13 -14.99 -11.87
C ASN A 145 -1.53 -15.85 -10.66
N VAL A 146 -2.75 -15.69 -10.14
CA VAL A 146 -3.26 -16.48 -9.01
C VAL A 146 -3.48 -17.94 -9.42
N GLU A 147 -4.09 -18.19 -10.58
CA GLU A 147 -4.31 -19.56 -11.10
C GLU A 147 -3.00 -20.34 -11.25
N ALA A 148 -1.95 -19.69 -11.72
CA ALA A 148 -0.63 -20.31 -11.86
C ALA A 148 0.04 -20.69 -10.53
N GLN A 149 -0.41 -20.13 -9.40
CA GLN A 149 0.08 -20.46 -8.07
C GLN A 149 -0.73 -21.58 -7.39
N ILE A 150 -1.91 -21.92 -7.91
CA ILE A 150 -2.79 -22.97 -7.39
C ILE A 150 -2.49 -24.33 -8.03
N ASN A 151 -1.99 -24.33 -9.27
CA ASN A 151 -1.64 -25.53 -10.05
C ASN A 151 -0.16 -25.92 -9.83
#